data_056c5dcbac20d4c1a5b7612f7c173262
#
_entry.id   056c5dcbac20d4c1a5b7612f7c173262
#
_cell.length_a   1.000
_cell.length_b   1.000
_cell.length_c   1.000
_cell.angle_alpha   90.00
_cell.angle_beta   90.00
_cell.angle_gamma   90.00
#
_symmetry.space_group_name_H-M   'P 1'
#
loop_
_entity.id
_entity.type
_entity.pdbx_description
1 polymer ?
#
loop_
_entity_poly.entity_id
_entity_poly.type
_entity_poly.pdbx_seq_one_letter_code
_entity_poly.pdbx_strand_id
1 'polypeptide(L)'
;MKENNYSSAKDLLAAVRHVEELEQQLAGTMEQLAAMRQDLQEMQKSPLKSALQKTVHTLEEKAEVLRGQIAALKENIIEGCKQALAGFKEQGAAALDNLARFFHLRQGLASMQKTTESAIQLDNQAIKKIEAVSAEYHEAGKHLKNVGRTLMGKEAVQEAKPMGKLAKAIAAPYKADRACLLAMRGTIQKAISGLDRLEQAAQKPSILQAMREQSEKVKAEPPKEDPAKNAER
;
A
#
# COMPACT_ATOMS: atom_id res chain seq x y z
N MET A 1 15.10 -24.06 -16.75
CA MET A 1 14.11 -24.45 -15.72
C MET A 1 14.45 -23.98 -14.31
N LYS A 2 15.69 -24.20 -13.80
CA LYS A 2 16.06 -23.79 -12.42
C LYS A 2 16.00 -22.27 -12.18
N GLU A 3 16.34 -21.44 -13.15
CA GLU A 3 16.37 -19.97 -12.98
C GLU A 3 14.98 -19.32 -12.88
N ASN A 4 13.99 -19.76 -13.66
CA ASN A 4 12.63 -19.21 -13.60
C ASN A 4 11.92 -19.56 -12.27
N ASN A 5 12.10 -20.80 -11.78
CA ASN A 5 11.52 -21.21 -10.50
C ASN A 5 12.17 -20.49 -9.32
N TYR A 6 13.48 -20.15 -9.44
CA TYR A 6 14.20 -19.39 -8.41
C TYR A 6 13.73 -17.92 -8.37
N SER A 7 13.46 -17.31 -9.53
CA SER A 7 12.90 -15.96 -9.62
C SER A 7 11.50 -15.90 -9.01
N SER A 8 10.62 -16.84 -9.35
CA SER A 8 9.24 -16.89 -8.82
C SER A 8 9.18 -17.09 -7.31
N ALA A 9 10.04 -17.95 -6.76
CA ALA A 9 10.14 -18.14 -5.31
C ALA A 9 10.66 -16.87 -4.59
N LYS A 10 11.59 -16.15 -5.21
CA LYS A 10 12.14 -14.88 -4.68
C LYS A 10 11.08 -13.78 -4.67
N ASP A 11 10.27 -13.66 -5.73
CA ASP A 11 9.22 -12.65 -5.82
C ASP A 11 8.09 -12.95 -4.82
N LEU A 12 7.73 -14.23 -4.63
CA LEU A 12 6.78 -14.63 -3.59
C LEU A 12 7.29 -14.29 -2.19
N LEU A 13 8.55 -14.61 -1.91
CA LEU A 13 9.17 -14.27 -0.63
C LEU A 13 9.22 -12.74 -0.41
N ALA A 14 9.43 -11.97 -1.48
CA ALA A 14 9.36 -10.51 -1.43
C ALA A 14 7.94 -10.03 -1.10
N ALA A 15 6.91 -10.63 -1.68
CA ALA A 15 5.51 -10.30 -1.37
C ALA A 15 5.17 -10.59 0.11
N VAL A 16 5.63 -11.74 0.65
CA VAL A 16 5.47 -12.06 2.09
C VAL A 16 6.15 -11.00 2.96
N ARG A 17 7.39 -10.63 2.65
CA ARG A 17 8.11 -9.57 3.38
C ARG A 17 7.40 -8.23 3.34
N HIS A 18 6.80 -7.88 2.21
CA HIS A 18 6.02 -6.64 2.11
C HIS A 18 4.78 -6.66 3.00
N VAL A 19 4.11 -7.81 3.18
CA VAL A 19 3.00 -7.92 4.12
C VAL A 19 3.48 -7.78 5.58
N GLU A 20 4.64 -8.34 5.91
CA GLU A 20 5.28 -8.14 7.23
C GLU A 20 5.66 -6.66 7.45
N GLU A 21 6.19 -5.98 6.44
CA GLU A 21 6.48 -4.53 6.50
C GLU A 21 5.21 -3.71 6.74
N LEU A 22 4.09 -4.04 6.08
CA LEU A 22 2.80 -3.40 6.30
C LEU A 22 2.31 -3.58 7.73
N GLU A 23 2.45 -4.78 8.28
CA GLU A 23 2.09 -5.07 9.67
C GLU A 23 2.91 -4.24 10.66
N GLN A 24 4.23 -4.15 10.45
CA GLN A 24 5.12 -3.34 11.29
C GLN A 24 4.81 -1.84 11.20
N GLN A 25 4.56 -1.32 9.99
CA GLN A 25 4.19 0.09 9.79
C GLN A 25 2.88 0.41 10.52
N LEU A 26 1.89 -0.46 10.42
CA LEU A 26 0.61 -0.27 11.10
C LEU A 26 0.74 -0.41 12.62
N ALA A 27 1.50 -1.38 13.10
CA ALA A 27 1.76 -1.56 14.54
C ALA A 27 2.39 -0.33 15.16
N GLY A 28 3.38 0.27 14.50
CA GLY A 28 3.99 1.53 14.95
C GLY A 28 2.99 2.69 15.02
N THR A 29 2.06 2.79 14.07
CA THR A 29 1.00 3.81 14.11
C THR A 29 0.03 3.56 15.26
N MET A 30 -0.39 2.32 15.47
CA MET A 30 -1.30 1.96 16.57
C MET A 30 -0.66 2.24 17.94
N GLU A 31 0.64 1.99 18.10
CA GLU A 31 1.39 2.31 19.31
C GLU A 31 1.42 3.84 19.56
N GLN A 32 1.67 4.63 18.51
CA GLN A 32 1.62 6.10 18.62
C GLN A 32 0.22 6.60 19.01
N LEU A 33 -0.84 6.03 18.43
CA LEU A 33 -2.23 6.39 18.76
C LEU A 33 -2.56 6.00 20.22
N ALA A 34 -2.09 4.85 20.69
CA ALA A 34 -2.28 4.41 22.07
C ALA A 34 -1.57 5.35 23.05
N ALA A 35 -0.33 5.76 22.76
CA ALA A 35 0.40 6.75 23.56
C ALA A 35 -0.33 8.10 23.60
N MET A 36 -0.79 8.60 22.46
CA MET A 36 -1.59 9.82 22.40
C MET A 36 -2.89 9.73 23.19
N ARG A 37 -3.54 8.59 23.18
CA ARG A 37 -4.75 8.33 23.95
C ARG A 37 -4.46 8.39 25.46
N GLN A 38 -3.32 7.85 25.89
CA GLN A 38 -2.88 7.93 27.28
C GLN A 38 -2.60 9.37 27.69
N ASP A 39 -1.82 10.12 26.90
CA ASP A 39 -1.54 11.53 27.16
C ASP A 39 -2.83 12.36 27.27
N LEU A 40 -3.83 12.05 26.42
CA LEU A 40 -5.13 12.72 26.46
C LEU A 40 -5.93 12.39 27.71
N GLN A 41 -5.73 11.24 28.36
CA GLN A 41 -6.40 10.94 29.63
C GLN A 41 -5.92 11.84 30.75
N GLU A 42 -4.63 12.18 30.76
CA GLU A 42 -3.99 13.04 31.77
C GLU A 42 -4.28 14.52 31.59
N MET A 43 -4.69 14.95 30.38
CA MET A 43 -5.03 16.35 30.11
C MET A 43 -6.30 16.78 30.86
N GLN A 44 -6.32 18.04 31.30
CA GLN A 44 -7.54 18.66 31.85
C GLN A 44 -8.63 18.75 30.76
N LYS A 45 -9.90 18.70 31.19
CA LYS A 45 -11.04 18.87 30.30
C LYS A 45 -10.97 20.20 29.57
N SER A 46 -10.94 20.16 28.25
CA SER A 46 -10.86 21.33 27.37
C SER A 46 -11.47 21.01 26.01
N PRO A 47 -11.92 22.01 25.23
CA PRO A 47 -12.35 21.79 23.86
C PRO A 47 -11.28 21.13 22.98
N LEU A 48 -10.01 21.44 23.24
CA LEU A 48 -8.86 20.79 22.57
C LEU A 48 -8.80 19.31 22.87
N LYS A 49 -8.91 18.92 24.15
CA LYS A 49 -8.94 17.49 24.54
C LYS A 49 -10.02 16.74 23.80
N SER A 50 -11.24 17.29 23.77
CA SER A 50 -12.37 16.66 23.07
C SER A 50 -12.13 16.52 21.56
N ALA A 51 -11.52 17.53 20.92
CA ALA A 51 -11.18 17.48 19.50
C ALA A 51 -10.12 16.42 19.21
N LEU A 52 -9.06 16.35 20.02
CA LEU A 52 -7.99 15.37 19.89
C LEU A 52 -8.49 13.93 20.18
N GLN A 53 -9.37 13.74 21.17
CA GLN A 53 -9.99 12.45 21.46
C GLN A 53 -10.77 11.91 20.26
N LYS A 54 -11.57 12.78 19.60
CA LYS A 54 -12.29 12.41 18.37
C LYS A 54 -11.33 12.05 17.24
N THR A 55 -10.26 12.83 17.08
CA THR A 55 -9.23 12.54 16.07
C THR A 55 -8.59 11.18 16.30
N VAL A 56 -8.08 10.92 17.51
CA VAL A 56 -7.43 9.65 17.85
C VAL A 56 -8.40 8.48 17.62
N HIS A 57 -9.63 8.60 18.07
CA HIS A 57 -10.66 7.55 17.84
C HIS A 57 -10.89 7.25 16.36
N THR A 58 -11.05 8.29 15.52
CA THR A 58 -11.21 8.11 14.07
C THR A 58 -10.00 7.44 13.43
N LEU A 59 -8.79 7.75 13.87
CA LEU A 59 -7.57 7.13 13.37
C LEU A 59 -7.41 5.68 13.84
N GLU A 60 -7.79 5.37 15.10
CA GLU A 60 -7.86 4.01 15.63
C GLU A 60 -8.81 3.13 14.81
N GLU A 61 -10.01 3.62 14.47
CA GLU A 61 -10.97 2.90 13.64
C GLU A 61 -10.40 2.56 12.24
N LYS A 62 -9.73 3.53 11.61
CA LYS A 62 -9.05 3.29 10.32
C LYS A 62 -7.93 2.24 10.45
N ALA A 63 -7.12 2.33 11.49
CA ALA A 63 -6.03 1.39 11.74
C ALA A 63 -6.57 -0.04 11.94
N GLU A 64 -7.69 -0.21 12.64
CA GLU A 64 -8.35 -1.51 12.81
C GLU A 64 -8.83 -2.11 11.48
N VAL A 65 -9.39 -1.30 10.58
CA VAL A 65 -9.79 -1.77 9.24
C VAL A 65 -8.57 -2.28 8.46
N LEU A 66 -7.47 -1.51 8.47
CA LEU A 66 -6.23 -1.91 7.80
C LEU A 66 -5.62 -3.17 8.44
N ARG A 67 -5.67 -3.29 9.77
CA ARG A 67 -5.22 -4.48 10.49
C ARG A 67 -5.98 -5.73 10.06
N GLY A 68 -7.31 -5.62 9.94
CA GLY A 68 -8.14 -6.71 9.45
C GLY A 68 -7.77 -7.13 8.02
N GLN A 69 -7.49 -6.17 7.14
CA GLN A 69 -7.06 -6.46 5.77
C GLN A 69 -5.67 -7.14 5.73
N ILE A 70 -4.72 -6.72 6.56
CA ILE A 70 -3.39 -7.36 6.65
C ILE A 70 -3.53 -8.79 7.18
N ALA A 71 -4.36 -9.02 8.21
CA ALA A 71 -4.61 -10.35 8.73
C ALA A 71 -5.19 -11.29 7.66
N ALA A 72 -6.16 -10.83 6.87
CA ALA A 72 -6.72 -11.59 5.76
C ALA A 72 -5.67 -11.88 4.67
N LEU A 73 -4.78 -10.94 4.36
CA LEU A 73 -3.66 -11.16 3.44
C LEU A 73 -2.70 -12.24 3.95
N LYS A 74 -2.35 -12.22 5.23
CA LYS A 74 -1.50 -13.26 5.86
C LYS A 74 -2.13 -14.64 5.77
N GLU A 75 -3.42 -14.74 6.06
CA GLU A 75 -4.15 -16.02 5.98
C GLU A 75 -4.17 -16.55 4.53
N ASN A 76 -4.44 -15.69 3.56
CA ASN A 76 -4.41 -16.04 2.14
C ASN A 76 -3.03 -16.53 1.69
N ILE A 77 -1.94 -15.92 2.19
CA ILE A 77 -0.56 -16.36 1.90
C ILE A 77 -0.32 -17.74 2.50
N ILE A 78 -0.68 -17.96 3.77
CA ILE A 78 -0.48 -19.24 4.46
C ILE A 78 -1.24 -20.35 3.73
N GLU A 79 -2.48 -20.11 3.36
CA GLU A 79 -3.31 -21.08 2.66
C GLU A 79 -2.76 -21.36 1.25
N GLY A 80 -2.36 -20.32 0.51
CA GLY A 80 -1.71 -20.47 -0.79
C GLY A 80 -0.42 -21.28 -0.71
N CYS A 81 0.40 -21.07 0.31
CA CYS A 81 1.62 -21.86 0.54
C CYS A 81 1.31 -23.33 0.84
N LYS A 82 0.27 -23.61 1.65
CA LYS A 82 -0.17 -25.00 1.92
C LYS A 82 -0.62 -25.71 0.67
N GLN A 83 -1.46 -25.05 -0.14
CA GLN A 83 -1.96 -25.60 -1.42
C GLN A 83 -0.81 -25.85 -2.41
N ALA A 84 0.16 -24.94 -2.46
CA ALA A 84 1.35 -25.10 -3.28
C ALA A 84 2.20 -26.30 -2.85
N LEU A 85 2.41 -26.48 -1.54
CA LEU A 85 3.14 -27.66 -1.02
C LEU A 85 2.42 -28.97 -1.28
N ALA A 86 1.08 -28.99 -1.17
CA ALA A 86 0.28 -30.15 -1.52
C ALA A 86 0.42 -30.49 -3.01
N GLY A 87 0.24 -29.50 -3.90
CA GLY A 87 0.39 -29.67 -5.33
C GLY A 87 1.81 -30.09 -5.75
N PHE A 88 2.85 -29.59 -5.05
CA PHE A 88 4.23 -30.01 -5.29
C PHE A 88 4.47 -31.49 -4.99
N LYS A 89 3.84 -32.02 -3.93
CA LYS A 89 3.92 -33.45 -3.59
C LYS A 89 3.29 -34.35 -4.66
N GLU A 90 2.23 -33.86 -5.32
CA GLU A 90 1.47 -34.62 -6.32
C GLU A 90 2.01 -34.46 -7.74
N GLN A 91 2.40 -33.26 -8.13
CA GLN A 91 2.71 -32.89 -9.52
C GLN A 91 4.17 -32.44 -9.75
N GLY A 92 4.99 -32.41 -8.67
CA GLY A 92 6.38 -31.97 -8.74
C GLY A 92 6.52 -30.47 -9.08
N ALA A 93 7.58 -30.10 -9.76
CA ALA A 93 7.92 -28.69 -10.06
C ALA A 93 6.87 -27.96 -10.94
N ALA A 94 6.04 -28.69 -11.68
CA ALA A 94 4.93 -28.12 -12.48
C ALA A 94 3.83 -27.48 -11.60
N ALA A 95 3.71 -27.90 -10.33
CA ALA A 95 2.76 -27.29 -9.40
C ALA A 95 3.16 -25.88 -8.97
N LEU A 96 4.45 -25.54 -9.07
CA LEU A 96 4.95 -24.19 -8.77
C LEU A 96 4.51 -23.16 -9.83
N ASP A 97 4.22 -23.58 -11.05
CA ASP A 97 3.65 -22.72 -12.09
C ASP A 97 2.21 -22.28 -11.76
N ASN A 98 1.51 -23.05 -10.91
CA ASN A 98 0.19 -22.69 -10.39
C ASN A 98 0.22 -21.74 -9.18
N LEU A 99 1.39 -21.50 -8.58
CA LEU A 99 1.58 -20.52 -7.49
C LEU A 99 1.30 -19.07 -7.94
N ALA A 100 1.41 -18.78 -9.23
CA ALA A 100 1.03 -17.47 -9.79
C ALA A 100 -0.48 -17.17 -9.69
N ARG A 101 -1.28 -18.15 -9.31
CA ARG A 101 -2.73 -17.96 -9.05
C ARG A 101 -3.03 -17.45 -7.64
N PHE A 102 -2.17 -16.63 -7.07
CA PHE A 102 -2.51 -15.84 -5.87
C PHE A 102 -3.49 -14.71 -6.19
N PHE A 103 -4.56 -15.01 -6.94
CA PHE A 103 -5.61 -14.04 -7.28
C PHE A 103 -6.18 -13.36 -6.03
N HIS A 104 -6.32 -14.10 -4.93
CA HIS A 104 -6.83 -13.56 -3.68
C HIS A 104 -5.86 -12.57 -3.03
N LEU A 105 -4.55 -12.82 -3.11
CA LEU A 105 -3.54 -11.90 -2.57
C LEU A 105 -3.52 -10.58 -3.36
N ARG A 106 -3.57 -10.65 -4.69
CA ARG A 106 -3.62 -9.46 -5.54
C ARG A 106 -4.88 -8.63 -5.29
N GLN A 107 -6.05 -9.29 -5.20
CA GLN A 107 -7.32 -8.62 -4.89
C GLN A 107 -7.29 -7.99 -3.49
N GLY A 108 -6.76 -8.69 -2.49
CA GLY A 108 -6.58 -8.18 -1.15
C GLY A 108 -5.69 -6.94 -1.10
N LEU A 109 -4.53 -6.97 -1.79
CA LEU A 109 -3.63 -5.82 -1.90
C LEU A 109 -4.27 -4.64 -2.65
N ALA A 110 -5.02 -4.89 -3.73
CA ALA A 110 -5.74 -3.85 -4.46
C ALA A 110 -6.84 -3.22 -3.60
N SER A 111 -7.59 -4.02 -2.82
CA SER A 111 -8.56 -3.52 -1.85
C SER A 111 -7.89 -2.67 -0.78
N MET A 112 -6.77 -3.13 -0.23
CA MET A 112 -5.99 -2.39 0.76
C MET A 112 -5.42 -1.09 0.18
N GLN A 113 -4.95 -1.08 -1.06
CA GLN A 113 -4.51 0.13 -1.75
C GLN A 113 -5.64 1.16 -1.80
N LYS A 114 -6.84 0.75 -2.21
CA LYS A 114 -8.00 1.64 -2.27
C LYS A 114 -8.37 2.21 -0.89
N THR A 115 -8.35 1.37 0.15
CA THR A 115 -8.60 1.80 1.54
C THR A 115 -7.54 2.81 1.99
N THR A 116 -6.27 2.53 1.74
CA THR A 116 -5.14 3.41 2.08
C THR A 116 -5.24 4.76 1.35
N GLU A 117 -5.55 4.77 0.06
CA GLU A 117 -5.74 5.99 -0.72
C GLU A 117 -6.91 6.82 -0.22
N SER A 118 -8.04 6.18 0.10
CA SER A 118 -9.19 6.86 0.71
C SER A 118 -8.85 7.47 2.06
N ALA A 119 -8.10 6.76 2.91
CA ALA A 119 -7.65 7.26 4.20
C ALA A 119 -6.71 8.47 4.05
N ILE A 120 -5.75 8.43 3.10
CA ILE A 120 -4.87 9.57 2.78
C ILE A 120 -5.70 10.80 2.35
N GLN A 121 -6.73 10.60 1.53
CA GLN A 121 -7.60 11.69 1.09
C GLN A 121 -8.37 12.32 2.27
N LEU A 122 -8.89 11.50 3.18
CA LEU A 122 -9.58 11.98 4.38
C LEU A 122 -8.64 12.78 5.28
N ASP A 123 -7.42 12.32 5.48
CA ASP A 123 -6.42 13.06 6.27
C ASP A 123 -6.04 14.39 5.61
N ASN A 124 -5.84 14.40 4.30
CA ASN A 124 -5.59 15.63 3.56
C ASN A 124 -6.75 16.63 3.70
N GLN A 125 -8.00 16.16 3.66
CA GLN A 125 -9.18 17.00 3.87
C GLN A 125 -9.25 17.54 5.31
N ALA A 126 -8.97 16.68 6.30
CA ALA A 126 -8.94 17.07 7.71
C ALA A 126 -7.86 18.15 7.96
N ILE A 127 -6.64 17.91 7.47
CA ILE A 127 -5.53 18.87 7.58
C ILE A 127 -5.90 20.20 6.92
N LYS A 128 -6.42 20.19 5.68
CA LYS A 128 -6.85 21.41 4.97
C LYS A 128 -7.94 22.16 5.71
N LYS A 129 -8.93 21.47 6.28
CA LYS A 129 -10.00 22.10 7.09
C LYS A 129 -9.43 22.78 8.34
N ILE A 130 -8.50 22.11 9.05
CA ILE A 130 -7.84 22.67 10.23
C ILE A 130 -7.02 23.90 9.85
N GLU A 131 -6.29 23.85 8.74
CA GLU A 131 -5.51 24.96 8.22
C GLU A 131 -6.38 26.16 7.84
N ALA A 132 -7.49 25.91 7.14
CA ALA A 132 -8.45 26.95 6.75
C ALA A 132 -9.08 27.61 7.97
N VAL A 133 -9.60 26.85 8.94
CA VAL A 133 -10.18 27.40 10.18
C VAL A 133 -9.13 28.22 10.97
N SER A 134 -7.88 27.75 11.00
CA SER A 134 -6.79 28.50 11.65
C SER A 134 -6.49 29.81 10.93
N ALA A 135 -6.50 29.83 9.60
CA ALA A 135 -6.29 31.03 8.80
C ALA A 135 -7.40 32.06 9.01
N GLU A 136 -8.67 31.63 8.96
CA GLU A 136 -9.84 32.48 9.23
C GLU A 136 -9.80 33.08 10.63
N TYR A 137 -9.45 32.26 11.63
CA TYR A 137 -9.33 32.74 13.01
C TYR A 137 -8.23 33.82 13.16
N HIS A 138 -7.09 33.63 12.49
CA HIS A 138 -6.01 34.61 12.51
C HIS A 138 -6.36 35.90 11.75
N GLU A 139 -7.09 35.76 10.64
CA GLU A 139 -7.53 36.91 9.87
C GLU A 139 -8.58 37.74 10.66
N ALA A 140 -9.53 37.07 11.30
CA ALA A 140 -10.48 37.73 12.21
C ALA A 140 -9.76 38.45 13.38
N GLY A 141 -8.77 37.80 14.00
CA GLY A 141 -7.95 38.41 15.05
C GLY A 141 -7.14 39.60 14.56
N LYS A 142 -6.65 39.58 13.34
CA LYS A 142 -5.95 40.68 12.67
C LYS A 142 -6.91 41.87 12.44
N HIS A 143 -8.12 41.62 11.93
CA HIS A 143 -9.12 42.65 11.74
C HIS A 143 -9.50 43.34 13.07
N LEU A 144 -9.79 42.59 14.13
CA LEU A 144 -10.06 43.14 15.46
C LEU A 144 -8.90 43.99 15.99
N LYS A 145 -7.66 43.51 15.83
CA LYS A 145 -6.46 44.25 16.24
C LYS A 145 -6.30 45.53 15.43
N ASN A 146 -6.57 45.50 14.13
CA ASN A 146 -6.44 46.66 13.25
C ASN A 146 -7.51 47.70 13.59
N VAL A 147 -8.74 47.32 13.91
CA VAL A 147 -9.76 48.24 14.43
C VAL A 147 -9.28 48.99 15.68
N GLY A 148 -8.72 48.27 16.68
CA GLY A 148 -8.14 48.86 17.89
C GLY A 148 -6.95 49.79 17.59
N ARG A 149 -6.09 49.44 16.63
CA ARG A 149 -4.94 50.25 16.19
C ARG A 149 -5.37 51.53 15.48
N THR A 150 -6.36 51.44 14.60
CA THR A 150 -6.93 52.61 13.89
C THR A 150 -7.57 53.59 14.87
N LEU A 151 -8.28 53.10 15.89
CA LEU A 151 -8.82 53.94 16.98
C LEU A 151 -7.71 54.64 17.79
N MET A 152 -6.51 54.09 17.82
CA MET A 152 -5.34 54.65 18.48
C MET A 152 -4.42 55.46 17.53
N GLY A 153 -4.80 55.69 16.28
CA GLY A 153 -4.02 56.39 15.28
C GLY A 153 -2.75 55.64 14.83
N LYS A 154 -2.72 54.29 14.95
CA LYS A 154 -1.58 53.45 14.57
C LYS A 154 -1.84 52.76 13.23
N GLU A 155 -0.79 52.51 12.44
CA GLU A 155 -0.90 51.79 11.17
C GLU A 155 -1.38 50.35 11.34
N ALA A 156 -2.12 49.85 10.35
CA ALA A 156 -2.65 48.50 10.33
C ALA A 156 -1.52 47.46 10.15
N VAL A 157 -1.69 46.28 10.78
CA VAL A 157 -0.79 45.12 10.59
C VAL A 157 -1.21 44.37 9.35
N GLN A 158 -0.30 44.19 8.40
CA GLN A 158 -0.61 43.53 7.11
C GLN A 158 -0.36 42.01 7.14
N GLU A 159 0.56 41.52 7.96
CA GLU A 159 0.92 40.10 7.97
C GLU A 159 -0.05 39.26 8.78
N ALA A 160 -0.53 38.16 8.17
CA ALA A 160 -1.26 37.11 8.88
C ALA A 160 -0.26 36.24 9.68
N LYS A 161 -0.63 35.85 10.90
CA LYS A 161 0.17 34.94 11.70
C LYS A 161 0.13 33.53 11.08
N PRO A 162 1.25 32.78 11.12
CA PRO A 162 1.24 31.37 10.70
C PRO A 162 0.29 30.54 11.60
N MET A 163 -0.04 29.33 11.15
CA MET A 163 -0.91 28.39 11.86
C MET A 163 -0.60 28.35 13.35
N GLY A 164 -1.62 28.57 14.18
CA GLY A 164 -1.48 28.64 15.64
C GLY A 164 -1.06 27.30 16.26
N LYS A 165 -0.50 27.35 17.46
CA LYS A 165 -0.05 26.15 18.21
C LYS A 165 -1.17 25.11 18.36
N LEU A 166 -2.41 25.57 18.61
CA LEU A 166 -3.60 24.72 18.76
C LEU A 166 -3.92 23.94 17.46
N ALA A 167 -3.98 24.65 16.33
CA ALA A 167 -4.26 24.02 15.04
C ALA A 167 -3.14 23.05 14.65
N LYS A 168 -1.88 23.37 14.95
CA LYS A 168 -0.74 22.45 14.75
C LYS A 168 -0.89 21.18 15.58
N ALA A 169 -1.30 21.31 16.85
CA ALA A 169 -1.51 20.15 17.73
C ALA A 169 -2.64 19.23 17.21
N ILE A 170 -3.76 19.82 16.74
CA ILE A 170 -4.87 19.03 16.18
C ILE A 170 -4.51 18.40 14.83
N ALA A 171 -3.69 19.04 14.01
CA ALA A 171 -3.28 18.52 12.70
C ALA A 171 -2.15 17.47 12.80
N ALA A 172 -1.37 17.46 13.89
CA ALA A 172 -0.21 16.58 14.04
C ALA A 172 -0.57 15.08 13.90
N PRO A 173 -1.61 14.55 14.56
CA PRO A 173 -2.01 13.14 14.40
C PRO A 173 -2.33 12.78 12.95
N TYR A 174 -3.11 13.61 12.26
CA TYR A 174 -3.44 13.38 10.84
C TYR A 174 -2.20 13.42 9.94
N LYS A 175 -1.24 14.29 10.24
CA LYS A 175 0.03 14.36 9.48
C LYS A 175 0.88 13.10 9.71
N ALA A 176 0.90 12.58 10.93
CA ALA A 176 1.61 11.34 11.27
C ALA A 176 0.94 10.13 10.60
N ASP A 177 -0.38 10.00 10.71
CA ASP A 177 -1.15 8.93 10.07
C ASP A 177 -0.95 8.97 8.55
N ARG A 178 -1.08 10.12 7.92
CA ARG A 178 -0.82 10.29 6.49
C ARG A 178 0.58 9.84 6.08
N ALA A 179 1.59 10.13 6.87
CA ALA A 179 2.97 9.71 6.58
C ALA A 179 3.09 8.18 6.59
N CYS A 180 2.49 7.51 7.59
CA CYS A 180 2.39 6.06 7.64
C CYS A 180 1.64 5.48 6.44
N LEU A 181 0.45 6.01 6.13
CA LEU A 181 -0.37 5.57 4.99
C LEU A 181 0.37 5.72 3.65
N LEU A 182 1.16 6.78 3.47
CA LEU A 182 2.00 6.96 2.28
C LEU A 182 3.10 5.89 2.19
N ALA A 183 3.73 5.53 3.30
CA ALA A 183 4.69 4.43 3.36
C ALA A 183 4.01 3.10 3.03
N MET A 184 2.88 2.80 3.65
CA MET A 184 2.07 1.60 3.36
C MET A 184 1.68 1.51 1.89
N ARG A 185 1.23 2.61 1.28
CA ARG A 185 0.91 2.66 -0.16
C ARG A 185 2.12 2.27 -1.01
N GLY A 186 3.31 2.77 -0.68
CA GLY A 186 4.55 2.41 -1.37
C GLY A 186 4.86 0.91 -1.26
N THR A 187 4.68 0.33 -0.08
CA THR A 187 4.88 -1.11 0.18
C THR A 187 3.85 -1.96 -0.58
N ILE A 188 2.57 -1.56 -0.58
CA ILE A 188 1.50 -2.23 -1.34
C ILE A 188 1.82 -2.23 -2.84
N GLN A 189 2.24 -1.09 -3.41
CA GLN A 189 2.61 -1.00 -4.82
C GLN A 189 3.77 -1.91 -5.19
N LYS A 190 4.79 -2.01 -4.33
CA LYS A 190 5.91 -2.94 -4.54
C LYS A 190 5.43 -4.40 -4.52
N ALA A 191 4.54 -4.75 -3.58
CA ALA A 191 3.96 -6.09 -3.49
C ALA A 191 3.15 -6.45 -4.75
N ILE A 192 2.27 -5.55 -5.21
CA ILE A 192 1.49 -5.74 -6.45
C ILE A 192 2.42 -5.91 -7.66
N SER A 193 3.43 -5.04 -7.81
CA SER A 193 4.40 -5.14 -8.90
C SER A 193 5.19 -6.46 -8.87
N GLY A 194 5.47 -7.00 -7.69
CA GLY A 194 6.05 -8.33 -7.51
C GLY A 194 5.14 -9.44 -8.04
N LEU A 195 3.85 -9.39 -7.69
CA LEU A 195 2.86 -10.35 -8.17
C LEU A 195 2.63 -10.26 -9.69
N ASP A 196 2.61 -9.05 -10.25
CA ASP A 196 2.48 -8.85 -11.70
C ASP A 196 3.67 -9.50 -12.48
N ARG A 197 4.89 -9.41 -11.94
CA ARG A 197 6.05 -10.10 -12.51
C ARG A 197 5.93 -11.62 -12.43
N LEU A 198 5.42 -12.14 -11.30
CA LEU A 198 5.15 -13.57 -11.14
C LEU A 198 4.14 -14.08 -12.17
N GLU A 199 3.04 -13.34 -12.36
CA GLU A 199 1.99 -13.67 -13.33
C GLU A 199 2.53 -13.65 -14.76
N GLN A 200 3.32 -12.64 -15.12
CA GLN A 200 3.97 -12.56 -16.44
C GLN A 200 4.99 -13.71 -16.67
N ALA A 201 5.74 -14.08 -15.64
CA ALA A 201 6.68 -15.19 -15.72
C ALA A 201 5.95 -16.54 -15.93
N ALA A 202 4.78 -16.72 -15.30
CA ALA A 202 3.94 -17.92 -15.45
C ALA A 202 3.27 -18.01 -16.83
N GLN A 203 3.00 -16.87 -17.48
CA GLN A 203 2.38 -16.84 -18.83
C GLN A 203 3.38 -17.09 -19.96
N LYS A 204 4.69 -16.97 -19.71
CA LYS A 204 5.70 -17.29 -20.73
C LYS A 204 5.72 -18.80 -20.97
N PRO A 205 5.54 -19.26 -22.21
CA PRO A 205 5.60 -20.70 -22.51
C PRO A 205 6.95 -21.23 -22.05
N SER A 206 6.92 -22.35 -21.33
CA SER A 206 8.14 -23.03 -20.90
C SER A 206 9.01 -23.32 -22.13
N ILE A 207 10.31 -23.01 -22.08
CA ILE A 207 11.25 -23.32 -23.17
C ILE A 207 11.13 -24.78 -23.59
N LEU A 208 10.81 -25.68 -22.65
CA LEU A 208 10.54 -27.09 -22.92
C LEU A 208 9.25 -27.32 -23.72
N GLN A 209 8.18 -26.53 -23.49
CA GLN A 209 6.98 -26.59 -24.32
C GLN A 209 7.27 -26.08 -25.72
N ALA A 210 7.95 -24.93 -25.84
CA ALA A 210 8.37 -24.40 -27.13
C ALA A 210 9.29 -25.36 -27.90
N MET A 211 10.24 -26.03 -27.21
CA MET A 211 11.11 -27.06 -27.79
C MET A 211 10.32 -28.33 -28.18
N ARG A 212 9.33 -28.76 -27.41
CA ARG A 212 8.46 -29.88 -27.76
C ARG A 212 7.61 -29.54 -28.98
N GLU A 213 6.98 -28.37 -29.01
CA GLU A 213 6.20 -27.90 -30.15
C GLU A 213 7.06 -27.76 -31.43
N GLN A 214 8.29 -27.26 -31.30
CA GLN A 214 9.23 -27.24 -32.42
C GLN A 214 9.66 -28.65 -32.85
N SER A 215 9.93 -29.54 -31.89
CA SER A 215 10.30 -30.91 -32.22
C SER A 215 9.15 -31.70 -32.86
N GLU A 216 7.90 -31.44 -32.47
CA GLU A 216 6.71 -32.02 -33.11
C GLU A 216 6.49 -31.42 -34.50
N LYS A 217 6.70 -30.14 -34.70
CA LYS A 217 6.64 -29.48 -36.02
C LYS A 217 7.71 -30.02 -36.96
N VAL A 218 8.95 -30.22 -36.49
CA VAL A 218 10.03 -30.81 -37.30
C VAL A 218 9.75 -32.28 -37.62
N LYS A 219 9.09 -33.03 -36.72
CA LYS A 219 8.66 -34.42 -37.00
C LYS A 219 7.46 -34.53 -37.97
N ALA A 220 6.64 -33.47 -38.00
CA ALA A 220 5.45 -33.42 -38.90
C ALA A 220 5.77 -32.89 -40.32
N GLU A 221 6.95 -32.28 -40.55
CA GLU A 221 7.40 -31.91 -41.89
C GLU A 221 7.87 -33.17 -42.60
N PRO A 222 7.29 -33.53 -43.78
CA PRO A 222 7.77 -34.63 -44.57
C PRO A 222 9.22 -34.38 -45.04
N PRO A 223 10.06 -35.42 -45.12
CA PRO A 223 11.45 -35.24 -45.53
C PRO A 223 11.49 -34.58 -46.91
N LYS A 224 12.17 -33.43 -46.98
CA LYS A 224 12.46 -32.77 -48.27
C LYS A 224 13.23 -33.75 -49.10
N GLU A 225 12.64 -34.20 -50.23
CA GLU A 225 13.33 -35.00 -51.24
C GLU A 225 14.52 -34.20 -51.73
N ASP A 226 15.72 -34.82 -51.62
CA ASP A 226 16.95 -34.27 -52.16
C ASP A 226 16.87 -34.24 -53.70
N PRO A 227 17.00 -33.08 -54.36
CA PRO A 227 16.89 -32.98 -55.80
C PRO A 227 18.15 -33.53 -56.54
N ALA A 228 19.08 -34.19 -55.86
CA ALA A 228 20.38 -34.57 -56.40
C ALA A 228 20.47 -36.00 -56.96
N LYS A 229 19.32 -36.74 -57.15
CA LYS A 229 19.36 -38.14 -57.68
C LYS A 229 18.67 -38.35 -59.03
N ASN A 230 18.34 -37.31 -59.76
CA ASN A 230 17.72 -37.46 -61.12
C ASN A 230 18.56 -36.86 -62.25
N ALA A 231 19.88 -36.90 -62.18
CA ALA A 231 20.74 -36.49 -63.28
C ALA A 231 21.72 -37.61 -63.65
N GLU A 232 21.23 -38.82 -63.95
CA GLU A 232 21.93 -39.84 -64.71
C GLU A 232 20.94 -40.91 -65.17
N ARG A 233 20.32 -40.64 -66.37
CA ARG A 233 19.96 -41.63 -67.38
C ARG A 233 19.57 -40.91 -68.66
#